data_bf6c918e9c4c315c827ab1467460bd5c
#
_entry.id   bf6c918e9c4c315c827ab1467460bd5c
#
_cell.length_a   1.000
_cell.length_b   1.000
_cell.length_c   1.000
_cell.angle_alpha   90.00
_cell.angle_beta   90.00
_cell.angle_gamma   90.00
#
_symmetry.space_group_name_H-M   'P 1'
#
loop_
_entity.id
_entity.type
_entity.pdbx_description
1 polymer ?
#
loop_
_entity_poly.entity_id
_entity_poly.type
_entity_poly.pdbx_seq_one_letter_code
_entity_poly.pdbx_strand_id
1 'polypeptide(L)'
;MSAAAPRLLMVCLGNICRSPTAEAALRAEASAHGLALEVDSAGPGCWHVGNPPDARMRAAAARAGLAMDHLRARQVGPRDFTRFDAIYAMDASNRADLEALRPSGNATPVHLFRADGLDVPDPYYTGTFDEVVTLVRGEAARIVADIASR
;
A
#
# COMPACT_ATOMS: atom_id res chain seq x y z
N MET A 1 7.28 19.80 20.91
CA MET A 1 6.06 19.31 20.24
C MET A 1 6.40 18.19 19.29
N SER A 2 5.78 17.05 19.47
CA SER A 2 5.94 15.97 18.51
C SER A 2 4.95 16.17 17.35
N ALA A 3 5.43 16.00 16.11
CA ALA A 3 4.55 15.97 14.96
C ALA A 3 3.68 14.71 15.00
N ALA A 4 2.46 14.81 14.49
CA ALA A 4 1.63 13.64 14.33
C ALA A 4 2.30 12.65 13.37
N ALA A 5 2.10 11.35 13.59
CA ALA A 5 2.63 10.32 12.69
C ALA A 5 2.05 10.50 11.28
N PRO A 6 2.87 10.42 10.22
CA PRO A 6 2.35 10.42 8.87
C PRO A 6 1.37 9.27 8.66
N ARG A 7 0.34 9.50 7.85
CA ARG A 7 -0.71 8.52 7.54
C ARG A 7 -0.68 8.24 6.05
N LEU A 8 -0.38 7.00 5.68
CA LEU A 8 -0.22 6.58 4.30
C LEU A 8 -1.24 5.50 3.94
N LEU A 9 -1.82 5.59 2.75
CA LEU A 9 -2.73 4.60 2.21
C LEU A 9 -2.13 3.93 0.99
N MET A 10 -2.09 2.60 1.00
CA MET A 10 -1.63 1.78 -0.14
C MET A 10 -2.84 1.28 -0.91
N VAL A 11 -2.85 1.42 -2.23
CA VAL A 11 -4.01 1.07 -3.06
C VAL A 11 -3.61 0.17 -4.22
N CYS A 12 -4.26 -0.99 -4.33
CA CYS A 12 -4.25 -1.83 -5.52
C CYS A 12 -5.69 -2.23 -5.87
N LEU A 13 -5.92 -2.85 -6.99
CA LEU A 13 -7.27 -3.06 -7.52
C LEU A 13 -8.21 -3.76 -6.53
N GLY A 14 -7.82 -4.94 -6.03
CA GLY A 14 -8.68 -5.77 -5.17
C GLY A 14 -8.35 -5.73 -3.69
N ASN A 15 -7.26 -5.07 -3.31
CA ASN A 15 -6.77 -5.03 -1.92
C ASN A 15 -6.53 -6.41 -1.30
N ILE A 16 -6.05 -7.36 -2.10
CA ILE A 16 -5.72 -8.72 -1.61
C ILE A 16 -4.29 -9.16 -1.93
N CYS A 17 -3.54 -8.46 -2.77
CA CYS A 17 -2.16 -8.84 -3.12
C CYS A 17 -1.17 -7.71 -2.84
N ARG A 18 -1.07 -6.74 -3.74
CA ARG A 18 0.00 -5.72 -3.72
C ARG A 18 -0.11 -4.76 -2.54
N SER A 19 -1.27 -4.16 -2.33
CA SER A 19 -1.44 -3.14 -1.30
C SER A 19 -1.35 -3.69 0.12
N PRO A 20 -1.91 -4.86 0.46
CA PRO A 20 -1.70 -5.40 1.80
C PRO A 20 -0.25 -5.80 2.06
N THR A 21 0.48 -6.26 1.05
CA THR A 21 1.92 -6.53 1.17
C THR A 21 2.69 -5.25 1.44
N ALA A 22 2.37 -4.16 0.75
CA ALA A 22 2.98 -2.85 0.97
C ALA A 22 2.68 -2.33 2.38
N GLU A 23 1.46 -2.50 2.85
CA GLU A 23 1.09 -2.13 4.22
C GLU A 23 1.95 -2.88 5.24
N ALA A 24 2.06 -4.19 5.11
CA ALA A 24 2.86 -5.02 6.02
C ALA A 24 4.35 -4.65 5.97
N ALA A 25 4.89 -4.43 4.77
CA ALA A 25 6.28 -4.07 4.58
C ALA A 25 6.61 -2.70 5.17
N LEU A 26 5.75 -1.71 4.97
CA LEU A 26 5.93 -0.36 5.54
C LEU A 26 5.88 -0.37 7.06
N ARG A 27 4.96 -1.14 7.64
CA ARG A 27 4.90 -1.28 9.10
C ARG A 27 6.16 -1.91 9.67
N ALA A 28 6.68 -2.95 9.02
CA ALA A 28 7.90 -3.62 9.45
C ALA A 28 9.12 -2.69 9.36
N GLU A 29 9.25 -1.95 8.26
CA GLU A 29 10.34 -0.99 8.07
C GLU A 29 10.27 0.16 9.06
N ALA A 30 9.09 0.72 9.28
CA ALA A 30 8.89 1.80 10.25
C ALA A 30 9.27 1.34 11.65
N SER A 31 8.86 0.13 12.05
CA SER A 31 9.21 -0.44 13.34
C SER A 31 10.73 -0.61 13.48
N ALA A 32 11.40 -1.11 12.45
CA ALA A 32 12.85 -1.30 12.46
C ALA A 32 13.62 0.03 12.59
N HIS A 33 13.04 1.14 12.11
CA HIS A 33 13.64 2.48 12.21
C HIS A 33 13.20 3.26 13.44
N GLY A 34 12.32 2.70 14.28
CA GLY A 34 11.72 3.43 15.39
C GLY A 34 10.87 4.61 14.94
N LEU A 35 10.32 4.55 13.74
CA LEU A 35 9.54 5.62 13.14
C LEU A 35 8.04 5.39 13.38
N ALA A 36 7.36 6.41 13.93
CA ALA A 36 5.91 6.38 14.04
C ALA A 36 5.29 6.61 12.66
N LEU A 37 4.48 5.65 12.19
CA LEU A 37 3.85 5.68 10.88
C LEU A 37 2.51 4.95 10.95
N GLU A 38 1.45 5.60 10.49
CA GLU A 38 0.15 4.95 10.31
C GLU A 38 0.00 4.52 8.86
N VAL A 39 -0.26 3.25 8.62
CA VAL A 39 -0.42 2.70 7.27
C VAL A 39 -1.69 1.88 7.21
N ASP A 40 -2.43 2.04 6.12
CA ASP A 40 -3.59 1.22 5.80
C ASP A 40 -3.55 0.87 4.32
N SER A 41 -4.45 0.01 3.88
CA SER A 41 -4.59 -0.36 2.48
C SER A 41 -6.05 -0.50 2.09
N ALA A 42 -6.34 -0.30 0.79
CA ALA A 42 -7.68 -0.37 0.24
C ALA A 42 -7.60 -0.62 -1.27
N GLY A 43 -8.74 -0.81 -1.91
CA GLY A 43 -8.81 -0.93 -3.37
C GLY A 43 -10.09 -0.36 -3.94
N PRO A 44 -10.08 0.07 -5.21
CA PRO A 44 -11.30 0.56 -5.87
C PRO A 44 -12.32 -0.55 -6.11
N GLY A 45 -11.89 -1.81 -6.27
CA GLY A 45 -12.80 -2.94 -6.45
C GLY A 45 -13.46 -3.34 -5.15
N CYS A 46 -14.66 -3.90 -5.25
CA CYS A 46 -15.44 -4.34 -4.09
C CYS A 46 -15.57 -5.86 -3.98
N TRP A 47 -14.97 -6.61 -4.91
CA TRP A 47 -15.17 -8.07 -5.02
C TRP A 47 -14.65 -8.84 -3.80
N HIS A 48 -13.65 -8.33 -3.13
CA HIS A 48 -12.95 -9.03 -2.04
C HIS A 48 -13.17 -8.40 -0.68
N VAL A 49 -14.07 -7.43 -0.56
CA VAL A 49 -14.31 -6.72 0.71
C VAL A 49 -14.57 -7.72 1.84
N GLY A 50 -13.83 -7.57 2.94
CA GLY A 50 -13.91 -8.46 4.10
C GLY A 50 -13.05 -9.71 4.02
N ASN A 51 -12.46 -9.99 2.84
CA ASN A 51 -11.62 -11.18 2.67
C ASN A 51 -10.20 -10.93 3.18
N PRO A 52 -9.50 -11.99 3.63
CA PRO A 52 -8.07 -11.90 3.90
C PRO A 52 -7.30 -11.73 2.58
N PRO A 53 -6.01 -11.37 2.63
CA PRO A 53 -5.16 -11.37 1.45
C PRO A 53 -5.13 -12.73 0.77
N ASP A 54 -4.83 -12.75 -0.53
CA ASP A 54 -4.70 -13.97 -1.32
C ASP A 54 -3.75 -14.95 -0.62
N ALA A 55 -4.12 -16.24 -0.56
CA ALA A 55 -3.36 -17.24 0.17
C ALA A 55 -1.92 -17.39 -0.35
N ARG A 56 -1.73 -17.27 -1.67
CA ARG A 56 -0.40 -17.34 -2.30
C ARG A 56 0.44 -16.13 -1.92
N MET A 57 -0.20 -14.95 -1.83
CA MET A 57 0.47 -13.73 -1.39
C MET A 57 0.86 -13.81 0.08
N ARG A 58 -0.03 -14.31 0.92
CA ARG A 58 0.28 -14.52 2.34
C ARG A 58 1.45 -15.47 2.53
N ALA A 59 1.51 -16.55 1.76
CA ALA A 59 2.61 -17.51 1.81
C ALA A 59 3.93 -16.88 1.40
N ALA A 60 3.94 -16.10 0.30
CA ALA A 60 5.13 -15.40 -0.16
C ALA A 60 5.61 -14.36 0.87
N ALA A 61 4.68 -13.61 1.45
CA ALA A 61 4.99 -12.63 2.49
C ALA A 61 5.59 -13.32 3.73
N ALA A 62 5.02 -14.44 4.17
CA ALA A 62 5.52 -15.20 5.31
C ALA A 62 6.95 -15.70 5.09
N ARG A 63 7.27 -16.13 3.86
CA ARG A 63 8.65 -16.53 3.51
C ARG A 63 9.64 -15.38 3.66
N ALA A 64 9.17 -14.14 3.53
CA ALA A 64 9.98 -12.93 3.71
C ALA A 64 9.86 -12.33 5.12
N GLY A 65 9.20 -13.02 6.04
CA GLY A 65 9.05 -12.56 7.43
C GLY A 65 7.97 -11.51 7.64
N LEU A 66 7.04 -11.35 6.69
CA LEU A 66 5.94 -10.40 6.81
C LEU A 66 4.64 -11.11 7.17
N ALA A 67 3.97 -10.62 8.24
CA ALA A 67 2.67 -11.14 8.67
C ALA A 67 1.57 -10.25 8.14
N MET A 68 0.60 -10.84 7.41
CA MET A 68 -0.53 -10.09 6.86
C MET A 68 -1.87 -10.84 6.95
N ASP A 69 -1.89 -11.94 7.70
CA ASP A 69 -3.11 -12.77 7.83
C ASP A 69 -4.27 -12.02 8.49
N HIS A 70 -3.97 -11.05 9.34
CA HIS A 70 -4.96 -10.25 10.06
C HIS A 70 -5.59 -9.14 9.22
N LEU A 71 -5.03 -8.84 8.04
CA LEU A 71 -5.55 -7.78 7.19
C LEU A 71 -6.83 -8.24 6.49
N ARG A 72 -7.71 -7.26 6.18
CA ARG A 72 -8.96 -7.51 5.47
C ARG A 72 -9.16 -6.47 4.39
N ALA A 73 -9.58 -6.91 3.21
CA ALA A 73 -9.83 -6.03 2.09
C ALA A 73 -10.96 -5.05 2.39
N ARG A 74 -10.79 -3.81 1.96
CA ARG A 74 -11.83 -2.79 2.01
C ARG A 74 -11.82 -1.94 0.74
N GLN A 75 -12.95 -1.30 0.45
CA GLN A 75 -13.05 -0.42 -0.71
C GLN A 75 -12.58 0.98 -0.35
N VAL A 76 -11.75 1.58 -1.22
CA VAL A 76 -11.34 2.98 -1.10
C VAL A 76 -12.52 3.90 -1.44
N GLY A 77 -12.60 5.02 -0.73
CA GLY A 77 -13.65 6.01 -0.97
C GLY A 77 -13.13 7.44 -0.82
N PRO A 78 -13.99 8.44 -1.12
CA PRO A 78 -13.59 9.85 -1.05
C PRO A 78 -13.04 10.29 0.30
N ARG A 79 -13.50 9.69 1.41
CA ARG A 79 -13.03 10.02 2.76
C ARG A 79 -11.56 9.73 2.97
N ASP A 80 -10.99 8.79 2.21
CA ASP A 80 -9.57 8.45 2.32
C ASP A 80 -8.68 9.64 1.94
N PHE A 81 -9.16 10.52 1.05
CA PHE A 81 -8.42 11.71 0.64
C PHE A 81 -8.29 12.76 1.75
N THR A 82 -9.13 12.72 2.75
CA THR A 82 -9.04 13.64 3.90
C THR A 82 -8.40 12.98 5.10
N ARG A 83 -8.42 11.65 5.17
CA ARG A 83 -7.87 10.88 6.29
C ARG A 83 -6.36 10.69 6.17
N PHE A 84 -5.84 10.47 4.97
CA PHE A 84 -4.42 10.15 4.75
C PHE A 84 -3.65 11.35 4.23
N ASP A 85 -2.37 11.42 4.61
CA ASP A 85 -1.47 12.49 4.18
C ASP A 85 -0.96 12.25 2.76
N ALA A 86 -0.85 10.99 2.35
CA ALA A 86 -0.48 10.60 0.99
C ALA A 86 -1.09 9.24 0.65
N ILE A 87 -1.38 9.04 -0.64
CA ILE A 87 -1.92 7.80 -1.17
C ILE A 87 -0.96 7.27 -2.23
N TYR A 88 -0.69 5.96 -2.18
CA TYR A 88 0.23 5.30 -3.10
C TYR A 88 -0.52 4.28 -3.93
N ALA A 89 -0.51 4.44 -5.25
CA ALA A 89 -1.12 3.53 -6.21
C ALA A 89 -0.10 2.52 -6.72
N MET A 90 -0.47 1.26 -6.81
CA MET A 90 0.43 0.20 -7.26
C MET A 90 0.68 0.26 -8.76
N ASP A 91 -0.24 0.83 -9.53
CA ASP A 91 -0.10 1.00 -10.97
C ASP A 91 -0.84 2.24 -11.48
N ALA A 92 -0.64 2.56 -12.75
CA ALA A 92 -1.26 3.74 -13.36
C ALA A 92 -2.79 3.63 -13.41
N SER A 93 -3.33 2.43 -13.56
CA SER A 93 -4.78 2.20 -13.55
C SER A 93 -5.37 2.51 -12.17
N ASN A 94 -4.73 2.05 -11.10
CA ASN A 94 -5.16 2.36 -9.74
C ASN A 94 -5.10 3.87 -9.48
N ARG A 95 -4.07 4.55 -9.97
CA ARG A 95 -3.97 6.00 -9.83
C ARG A 95 -5.12 6.72 -10.54
N ALA A 96 -5.46 6.29 -11.75
CA ALA A 96 -6.59 6.88 -12.49
C ALA A 96 -7.91 6.67 -11.73
N ASP A 97 -8.14 5.50 -11.17
CA ASP A 97 -9.32 5.21 -10.37
C ASP A 97 -9.39 6.12 -9.13
N LEU A 98 -8.26 6.34 -8.47
CA LEU A 98 -8.18 7.24 -7.32
C LEU A 98 -8.49 8.68 -7.71
N GLU A 99 -7.93 9.17 -8.80
CA GLU A 99 -8.20 10.54 -9.24
C GLU A 99 -9.70 10.76 -9.54
N ALA A 100 -10.39 9.73 -10.04
CA ALA A 100 -11.82 9.80 -10.27
C ALA A 100 -12.63 9.91 -8.96
N LEU A 101 -12.07 9.46 -7.84
CA LEU A 101 -12.71 9.53 -6.51
C LEU A 101 -12.37 10.81 -5.76
N ARG A 102 -11.38 11.57 -6.20
CA ARG A 102 -10.87 12.74 -5.48
C ARG A 102 -11.98 13.76 -5.25
N PRO A 103 -12.20 14.20 -4.01
CA PRO A 103 -13.15 15.29 -3.74
C PRO A 103 -12.70 16.59 -4.38
N SER A 104 -13.66 17.42 -4.79
CA SER A 104 -13.39 18.74 -5.36
C SER A 104 -12.55 19.56 -4.38
N GLY A 105 -11.48 20.18 -4.90
CA GLY A 105 -10.58 21.02 -4.10
C GLY A 105 -9.58 20.26 -3.23
N ASN A 106 -9.61 18.93 -3.21
CA ASN A 106 -8.67 18.15 -2.43
C ASN A 106 -7.32 18.05 -3.14
N ALA A 107 -6.23 18.29 -2.39
CA ALA A 107 -4.86 18.30 -2.91
C ALA A 107 -3.98 17.16 -2.35
N THR A 108 -4.58 16.16 -1.71
CA THR A 108 -3.82 15.02 -1.18
C THR A 108 -2.99 14.36 -2.29
N PRO A 109 -1.66 14.20 -2.12
CA PRO A 109 -0.85 13.62 -3.17
C PRO A 109 -1.18 12.14 -3.39
N VAL A 110 -1.27 11.76 -4.66
CA VAL A 110 -1.38 10.37 -5.10
C VAL A 110 -0.13 10.04 -5.90
N HIS A 111 0.72 9.19 -5.33
CA HIS A 111 1.98 8.77 -5.94
C HIS A 111 1.86 7.38 -6.54
N LEU A 112 2.65 7.09 -7.56
CA LEU A 112 2.95 5.71 -7.91
C LEU A 112 3.89 5.12 -6.86
N PHE A 113 3.63 3.87 -6.46
CA PHE A 113 4.41 3.25 -5.37
C PHE A 113 5.89 3.10 -5.73
N ARG A 114 6.18 2.74 -6.98
CA ARG A 114 7.56 2.63 -7.47
C ARG A 114 8.15 4.00 -7.79
N ALA A 115 9.37 4.23 -7.30
CA ALA A 115 10.09 5.47 -7.54
C ALA A 115 10.36 5.73 -9.03
N ASP A 116 10.52 4.66 -9.83
CA ASP A 116 10.79 4.76 -11.27
C ASP A 116 9.55 5.08 -12.10
N GLY A 117 8.36 5.15 -11.47
CA GLY A 117 7.11 5.44 -12.17
C GLY A 117 6.50 4.26 -12.92
N LEU A 118 7.09 3.07 -12.79
CA LEU A 118 6.55 1.87 -13.40
C LEU A 118 5.51 1.21 -12.50
N ASP A 119 4.71 0.31 -13.08
CA ASP A 119 3.70 -0.43 -12.32
C ASP A 119 4.35 -1.52 -11.47
N VAL A 120 3.78 -1.78 -10.28
CA VAL A 120 4.03 -3.02 -9.56
C VAL A 120 3.25 -4.12 -10.29
N PRO A 121 3.91 -5.18 -10.79
CA PRO A 121 3.19 -6.26 -11.47
C PRO A 121 2.11 -6.86 -10.57
N ASP A 122 0.97 -7.21 -11.14
CA ASP A 122 -0.11 -7.83 -10.38
C ASP A 122 0.09 -9.35 -10.33
N PRO A 123 0.52 -9.91 -9.19
CA PRO A 123 0.87 -11.33 -9.10
C PRO A 123 -0.34 -12.25 -9.20
N TYR A 124 -1.54 -11.72 -8.99
CA TYR A 124 -2.77 -12.48 -9.19
C TYR A 124 -2.84 -13.07 -10.60
N TYR A 125 -2.35 -12.32 -11.59
CA TYR A 125 -2.34 -12.73 -13.00
C TYR A 125 -1.02 -13.34 -13.45
N THR A 126 0.11 -12.87 -12.91
CA THR A 126 1.44 -13.30 -13.36
C THR A 126 1.98 -14.50 -12.56
N GLY A 127 1.48 -14.73 -11.36
CA GLY A 127 1.99 -15.76 -10.46
C GLY A 127 3.32 -15.43 -9.79
N THR A 128 3.86 -14.24 -9.98
CA THR A 128 5.19 -13.84 -9.50
C THR A 128 5.14 -13.26 -8.07
N PHE A 129 4.60 -14.02 -7.12
CA PHE A 129 4.36 -13.53 -5.75
C PHE A 129 5.64 -13.18 -5.01
N ASP A 130 6.67 -14.03 -5.07
CA ASP A 130 7.93 -13.77 -4.36
C ASP A 130 8.66 -12.55 -4.90
N GLU A 131 8.67 -12.36 -6.23
CA GLU A 131 9.29 -11.21 -6.87
C GLU A 131 8.58 -9.91 -6.48
N VAL A 132 7.25 -9.94 -6.37
CA VAL A 132 6.46 -8.79 -5.93
C VAL A 132 6.78 -8.45 -4.47
N VAL A 133 6.90 -9.43 -3.59
CA VAL A 133 7.31 -9.18 -2.20
C VAL A 133 8.68 -8.51 -2.15
N THR A 134 9.66 -9.00 -2.91
CA THR A 134 11.00 -8.41 -2.95
C THR A 134 10.96 -6.97 -3.43
N LEU A 135 10.23 -6.69 -4.51
CA LEU A 135 10.09 -5.35 -5.05
C LEU A 135 9.42 -4.42 -4.03
N VAL A 136 8.32 -4.87 -3.44
CA VAL A 136 7.55 -4.07 -2.47
C VAL A 136 8.38 -3.75 -1.23
N ARG A 137 9.16 -4.72 -0.72
CA ARG A 137 10.04 -4.48 0.42
C ARG A 137 11.10 -3.43 0.12
N GLY A 138 11.69 -3.47 -1.07
CA GLY A 138 12.69 -2.47 -1.47
C GLY A 138 12.11 -1.06 -1.52
N GLU A 139 10.92 -0.91 -2.11
CA GLU A 139 10.24 0.39 -2.18
C GLU A 139 9.76 0.85 -0.79
N ALA A 140 9.29 -0.05 0.05
CA ALA A 140 8.90 0.29 1.42
C ALA A 140 10.10 0.82 2.22
N ALA A 141 11.26 0.19 2.09
CA ALA A 141 12.49 0.66 2.74
C ALA A 141 12.86 2.07 2.27
N ARG A 142 12.73 2.35 0.98
CA ARG A 142 12.98 3.68 0.41
C ARG A 142 12.02 4.73 0.98
N ILE A 143 10.73 4.42 1.00
CA ILE A 143 9.70 5.34 1.51
C ILE A 143 9.94 5.67 2.98
N VAL A 144 10.22 4.66 3.79
CA VAL A 144 10.48 4.85 5.23
C VAL A 144 11.77 5.67 5.44
N ALA A 145 12.83 5.38 4.69
CA ALA A 145 14.08 6.14 4.78
C ALA A 145 13.85 7.62 4.41
N ASP A 146 13.07 7.89 3.37
CA ASP A 146 12.74 9.27 2.98
C ASP A 146 11.98 10.00 4.08
N ILE A 147 11.01 9.35 4.70
CA ILE A 147 10.22 9.95 5.79
C ILE A 147 11.12 10.18 7.00
N ALA A 148 11.96 9.22 7.35
CA ALA A 148 12.84 9.32 8.51
C ALA A 148 13.91 10.43 8.37
N SER A 149 14.24 10.81 7.13
CA SER A 149 15.23 11.86 6.86
C SER A 149 14.65 13.28 6.85
N ARG A 150 13.35 13.42 6.99
CA ARG A 150 12.68 14.73 6.97
C ARG A 150 12.80 15.49 8.28
#